data_31a0c4ae5f7b82d48dc88b76c147023f
#
_entry.id   31a0c4ae5f7b82d48dc88b76c147023f
#
_cell.length_a   1.000
_cell.length_b   1.000
_cell.length_c   1.000
_cell.angle_alpha   90.00
_cell.angle_beta   90.00
_cell.angle_gamma   90.00
#
_symmetry.space_group_name_H-M   'P 1'
#
loop_
_entity.id
_entity.type
_entity.pdbx_description
1 polymer ?
#
loop_
_entity_poly.entity_id
_entity_poly.type
_entity_poly.pdbx_seq_one_letter_code
_entity_poly.pdbx_strand_id
1 'polypeptide(L)'
;MNANHVGALYPDQFGNFALCSATAVPINATSNTATIMSVVGSSYIVRRVTFANANASCATANVSIILTSDGAAGNAVFAKTKLANITSTTTFQDIAPVANAVSNVYSSGALYLKVENPMDATLDVIVYGDIVTL
;
A
#
# COMPACT_ATOMS: atom_id res chain seq x y z
N MET A 1 9.30 1.49 30.30
CA MET A 1 9.17 1.69 29.60
C MET A 1 9.15 1.73 28.70
N ASN A 2 9.21 1.79 28.38
CA ASN A 2 9.38 1.94 27.54
C ASN A 2 8.96 2.56 26.66
N ALA A 3 8.89 2.92 26.97
CA ALA A 3 8.34 3.70 26.11
C ALA A 3 9.01 4.12 25.03
N ASN A 4 9.90 4.13 25.24
CA ASN A 4 10.59 4.34 24.29
C ASN A 4 10.26 3.86 23.15
N HIS A 5 9.35 3.53 23.11
CA HIS A 5 8.97 2.89 22.02
C HIS A 5 8.34 3.76 21.04
N VAL A 6 8.24 5.00 21.21
CA VAL A 6 7.80 5.89 20.16
C VAL A 6 8.75 5.77 19.00
N GLY A 7 8.26 5.26 17.88
CA GLY A 7 9.07 5.02 16.69
C GLY A 7 9.98 3.82 16.77
N ALA A 8 10.09 3.16 17.91
CA ALA A 8 10.84 1.94 18.01
C ALA A 8 9.98 0.75 17.66
N LEU A 9 10.54 -0.22 16.96
CA LEU A 9 9.86 -1.45 16.64
C LEU A 9 10.31 -2.54 17.57
N TYR A 10 9.35 -3.21 18.20
CA TYR A 10 9.64 -4.45 18.90
C TYR A 10 9.87 -5.56 17.89
N PRO A 11 10.57 -6.62 18.24
CA PRO A 11 10.79 -7.73 17.32
C PRO A 11 9.50 -8.32 16.75
N ASP A 12 8.44 -8.35 17.52
CA ASP A 12 7.15 -8.85 17.06
C ASP A 12 6.40 -7.87 16.15
N GLN A 13 6.90 -6.66 15.99
CA GLN A 13 6.33 -5.66 15.13
C GLN A 13 7.06 -5.50 13.80
N PHE A 14 8.14 -6.22 13.59
CA PHE A 14 8.86 -6.14 12.33
C PHE A 14 7.95 -6.51 11.17
N GLY A 15 7.93 -5.64 10.17
CA GLY A 15 7.10 -5.81 8.99
C GLY A 15 5.64 -5.48 9.21
N ASN A 16 5.24 -5.08 10.41
CA ASN A 16 3.85 -4.78 10.75
C ASN A 16 3.60 -3.31 11.09
N PHE A 17 4.59 -2.47 10.91
CA PHE A 17 4.41 -1.04 11.10
C PHE A 17 3.66 -0.46 9.88
N ALA A 18 2.58 0.28 10.12
CA ALA A 18 1.84 0.94 9.04
C ALA A 18 2.64 2.15 8.55
N LEU A 19 3.29 2.01 7.40
CA LEU A 19 4.09 3.08 6.81
C LEU A 19 3.22 4.21 6.29
N CYS A 20 2.11 3.86 5.67
CA CYS A 20 1.14 4.82 5.18
C CYS A 20 -0.20 4.14 4.99
N SER A 21 -1.25 4.92 4.94
CA SER A 21 -2.59 4.40 4.71
C SER A 21 -3.48 5.47 4.07
N ALA A 22 -4.53 5.01 3.41
CA ALA A 22 -5.59 5.85 2.92
C ALA A 22 -6.91 5.13 3.15
N THR A 23 -7.92 5.87 3.61
CA THR A 23 -9.23 5.29 3.91
C THR A 23 -10.27 5.75 2.90
N ALA A 24 -11.25 4.88 2.62
CA ALA A 24 -12.35 5.15 1.72
C ALA A 24 -11.86 5.67 0.35
N VAL A 25 -10.81 5.04 -0.18
CA VAL A 25 -10.23 5.44 -1.46
C VAL A 25 -11.17 5.00 -2.58
N PRO A 26 -11.65 5.92 -3.42
CA PRO A 26 -12.50 5.53 -4.55
C PRO A 26 -11.68 4.84 -5.62
N ILE A 27 -12.20 3.73 -6.14
CA ILE A 27 -11.60 3.00 -7.25
C ILE A 27 -12.55 2.95 -8.45
N ASN A 28 -13.42 3.94 -8.56
CA ASN A 28 -14.47 3.99 -9.58
C ASN A 28 -14.03 4.64 -10.89
N ALA A 29 -12.75 4.98 -11.01
CA ALA A 29 -12.22 5.56 -12.24
C ALA A 29 -10.79 5.08 -12.45
N THR A 30 -10.42 4.90 -13.71
CA THR A 30 -9.02 4.66 -14.07
C THR A 30 -8.20 5.89 -13.69
N SER A 31 -7.14 5.67 -12.96
CA SER A 31 -6.27 6.73 -12.48
C SER A 31 -4.85 6.50 -12.95
N ASN A 32 -4.27 7.48 -13.60
CA ASN A 32 -2.84 7.52 -13.91
C ASN A 32 -2.06 8.27 -12.84
N THR A 33 -2.75 9.16 -12.13
CA THR A 33 -2.20 9.84 -10.95
C THR A 33 -2.91 9.28 -9.75
N ALA A 34 -2.28 8.39 -9.09
CA ALA A 34 -2.87 7.65 -7.98
C ALA A 34 -3.16 8.55 -6.77
N THR A 35 -3.97 8.05 -5.87
CA THR A 35 -4.14 8.65 -4.55
C THR A 35 -2.80 8.72 -3.83
N ILE A 36 -2.46 9.88 -3.32
CA ILE A 36 -1.20 10.09 -2.61
C ILE A 36 -1.35 9.55 -1.19
N MET A 37 -0.42 8.72 -0.80
CA MET A 37 -0.32 8.23 0.57
C MET A 37 1.00 8.72 1.15
N SER A 38 0.94 9.57 2.17
CA SER A 38 2.15 10.06 2.83
C SER A 38 2.77 8.96 3.68
N VAL A 39 4.07 8.79 3.55
CA VAL A 39 4.81 7.78 4.30
C VAL A 39 5.39 8.38 5.57
N VAL A 40 5.27 7.66 6.67
CA VAL A 40 5.86 8.04 7.94
C VAL A 40 7.35 7.69 7.95
N GLY A 41 8.18 8.65 8.33
CA GLY A 41 9.62 8.44 8.41
C GLY A 41 10.35 8.78 7.11
N SER A 42 11.68 8.84 7.18
CA SER A 42 12.52 9.28 6.06
C SER A 42 13.07 8.15 5.21
N SER A 43 13.21 6.96 5.77
CA SER A 43 13.67 5.77 5.04
C SER A 43 12.90 4.56 5.53
N TYR A 44 12.56 3.68 4.62
CA TYR A 44 11.68 2.56 4.97
C TYR A 44 11.88 1.37 4.02
N ILE A 45 11.48 0.20 4.52
CA ILE A 45 11.42 -1.04 3.76
C ILE A 45 9.95 -1.44 3.70
N VAL A 46 9.45 -1.81 2.52
CA VAL A 46 8.08 -2.28 2.35
C VAL A 46 8.00 -3.78 2.54
N ARG A 47 6.94 -4.26 3.18
CA ARG A 47 6.73 -5.70 3.44
C ARG A 47 5.47 -6.25 2.81
N ARG A 48 4.37 -5.50 2.86
CA ARG A 48 3.11 -5.89 2.24
C ARG A 48 2.20 -4.70 2.12
N VAL A 49 1.18 -4.82 1.30
CA VAL A 49 0.04 -3.91 1.28
C VAL A 49 -1.23 -4.72 1.52
N THR A 50 -2.11 -4.17 2.34
CA THR A 50 -3.42 -4.77 2.62
C THR A 50 -4.50 -3.86 2.06
N PHE A 51 -5.40 -4.45 1.29
CA PHE A 51 -6.63 -3.82 0.82
C PHE A 51 -7.78 -4.44 1.58
N ALA A 52 -8.61 -3.61 2.19
CA ALA A 52 -9.67 -4.09 3.07
C ALA A 52 -10.81 -3.09 3.16
N ASN A 53 -11.85 -3.45 3.91
CA ASN A 53 -12.94 -2.57 4.27
C ASN A 53 -13.61 -1.94 3.05
N ALA A 54 -13.78 -2.72 2.00
CA ALA A 54 -14.47 -2.26 0.80
C ALA A 54 -15.96 -2.10 1.05
N ASN A 55 -16.57 -1.09 0.44
CA ASN A 55 -18.00 -0.91 0.56
C ASN A 55 -18.80 -1.76 -0.43
N ALA A 56 -18.13 -2.39 -1.39
CA ALA A 56 -18.73 -3.29 -2.37
C ALA A 56 -17.62 -4.18 -2.94
N SER A 57 -17.98 -5.14 -3.79
CA SER A 57 -17.01 -6.02 -4.44
C SER A 57 -16.04 -5.22 -5.31
N CYS A 58 -14.76 -5.56 -5.21
CA CYS A 58 -13.69 -4.99 -6.03
C CYS A 58 -13.02 -6.07 -6.90
N ALA A 59 -13.64 -7.22 -7.04
CA ALA A 59 -12.98 -8.43 -7.53
C ALA A 59 -12.41 -8.37 -8.94
N THR A 60 -12.81 -7.39 -9.75
CA THR A 60 -12.26 -7.24 -11.10
C THR A 60 -11.32 -6.04 -11.25
N ALA A 61 -11.18 -5.23 -10.22
CA ALA A 61 -10.27 -4.09 -10.25
C ALA A 61 -8.82 -4.56 -10.20
N ASN A 62 -7.95 -3.86 -10.90
CA ASN A 62 -6.51 -4.03 -10.81
C ASN A 62 -5.91 -2.80 -10.15
N VAL A 63 -4.98 -3.02 -9.23
CA VAL A 63 -4.30 -1.94 -8.53
C VAL A 63 -2.81 -2.19 -8.51
N SER A 64 -2.04 -1.11 -8.41
CA SER A 64 -0.61 -1.17 -8.17
C SER A 64 -0.21 0.01 -7.28
N ILE A 65 0.93 -0.09 -6.63
CA ILE A 65 1.47 1.00 -5.83
C ILE A 65 2.83 1.38 -6.39
N ILE A 66 3.00 2.65 -6.68
CA ILE A 66 4.15 3.18 -7.41
C ILE A 66 4.81 4.31 -6.64
N LEU A 67 6.11 4.51 -6.91
CA LEU A 67 6.92 5.53 -6.24
C LEU A 67 6.70 6.93 -6.80
N THR A 68 6.17 7.03 -8.02
CA THR A 68 6.07 8.32 -8.73
C THR A 68 4.64 8.58 -9.17
N SER A 69 4.27 9.85 -9.25
CA SER A 69 2.92 10.27 -9.62
C SER A 69 2.59 10.11 -11.11
N ASP A 70 3.55 9.71 -11.92
CA ASP A 70 3.34 9.58 -13.36
C ASP A 70 2.70 8.24 -13.77
N GLY A 71 2.52 7.34 -12.81
CA GLY A 71 1.93 6.03 -13.08
C GLY A 71 2.84 5.06 -13.81
N ALA A 72 4.13 5.32 -13.87
CA ALA A 72 5.08 4.49 -14.61
C ALA A 72 5.24 3.13 -13.96
N ALA A 73 4.93 2.06 -14.71
CA ALA A 73 4.97 0.69 -14.20
C ALA A 73 6.37 0.27 -13.74
N GLY A 74 7.43 0.86 -14.30
CA GLY A 74 8.80 0.58 -13.88
C GLY A 74 9.12 1.05 -12.46
N ASN A 75 8.31 1.92 -11.89
CA ASN A 75 8.47 2.43 -10.52
C ASN A 75 7.53 1.74 -9.53
N ALA A 76 6.96 0.61 -9.89
CA ALA A 76 6.03 -0.10 -9.03
C ALA A 76 6.77 -0.76 -7.85
N VAL A 77 6.26 -0.54 -6.66
CA VAL A 77 6.67 -1.25 -5.44
C VAL A 77 5.81 -2.49 -5.26
N PHE A 78 4.53 -2.37 -5.58
CA PHE A 78 3.60 -3.49 -5.65
C PHE A 78 3.06 -3.55 -7.07
N ALA A 79 3.30 -4.67 -7.76
CA ALA A 79 2.92 -4.83 -9.15
C ALA A 79 1.41 -4.84 -9.33
N LYS A 80 0.95 -4.52 -10.52
CA LYS A 80 -0.46 -4.58 -10.87
C LYS A 80 -1.03 -5.93 -10.50
N THR A 81 -2.01 -5.93 -9.63
CA THR A 81 -2.64 -7.14 -9.10
C THR A 81 -4.14 -6.97 -9.08
N LYS A 82 -4.84 -8.02 -9.49
CA LYS A 82 -6.29 -8.07 -9.44
C LYS A 82 -6.75 -8.29 -7.99
N LEU A 83 -7.74 -7.53 -7.56
CA LEU A 83 -8.28 -7.65 -6.19
C LEU A 83 -9.30 -8.79 -6.11
N ALA A 84 -8.94 -9.95 -6.62
CA ALA A 84 -9.86 -11.08 -6.78
C ALA A 84 -10.48 -11.60 -5.48
N ASN A 85 -9.80 -11.37 -4.36
CA ASN A 85 -10.29 -11.82 -3.06
C ASN A 85 -11.22 -10.82 -2.37
N ILE A 86 -11.35 -9.61 -2.90
CA ILE A 86 -12.24 -8.60 -2.31
C ILE A 86 -13.58 -8.70 -2.98
N THR A 87 -14.39 -9.65 -2.51
CA THR A 87 -15.71 -9.96 -3.06
C THR A 87 -16.84 -9.37 -2.25
N SER A 88 -16.56 -8.84 -1.06
CA SER A 88 -17.57 -8.28 -0.17
C SER A 88 -16.93 -7.29 0.81
N THR A 89 -17.76 -6.72 1.67
CA THR A 89 -17.32 -5.76 2.69
C THR A 89 -16.52 -6.40 3.83
N THR A 90 -16.50 -7.72 3.91
CA THR A 90 -15.85 -8.46 5.00
C THR A 90 -14.56 -9.16 4.57
N THR A 91 -14.17 -9.04 3.30
CA THR A 91 -12.98 -9.71 2.78
C THR A 91 -11.82 -8.71 2.63
N PHE A 92 -10.62 -9.23 2.61
CA PHE A 92 -9.40 -8.44 2.43
C PHE A 92 -8.44 -9.17 1.50
N GLN A 93 -7.39 -8.46 1.06
CA GLN A 93 -6.34 -9.04 0.26
C GLN A 93 -5.01 -8.41 0.60
N ASP A 94 -4.00 -9.25 0.86
CA ASP A 94 -2.62 -8.82 1.02
C ASP A 94 -1.86 -9.07 -0.29
N ILE A 95 -0.96 -8.15 -0.62
CA ILE A 95 -0.09 -8.27 -1.78
C ILE A 95 1.35 -8.11 -1.34
N ALA A 96 2.22 -8.98 -1.83
CA ALA A 96 3.65 -8.90 -1.58
C ALA A 96 4.32 -7.90 -2.53
N PRO A 97 5.43 -7.25 -2.13
CA PRO A 97 6.15 -6.35 -3.01
C PRO A 97 6.76 -7.07 -4.22
N VAL A 98 7.10 -6.29 -5.26
CA VAL A 98 7.86 -6.82 -6.39
C VAL A 98 9.23 -7.30 -5.91
N ALA A 99 9.85 -8.22 -6.68
CA ALA A 99 11.11 -8.86 -6.27
C ALA A 99 12.21 -7.86 -5.91
N ASN A 100 12.34 -6.79 -6.66
CA ASN A 100 13.39 -5.79 -6.36
C ASN A 100 13.06 -4.99 -5.09
N ALA A 101 11.79 -4.82 -4.78
CA ALA A 101 11.37 -4.00 -3.63
C ALA A 101 11.68 -4.69 -2.29
N VAL A 102 11.74 -6.01 -2.26
CA VAL A 102 11.99 -6.74 -1.00
C VAL A 102 13.41 -6.53 -0.46
N SER A 103 14.31 -6.01 -1.27
CA SER A 103 15.69 -5.76 -0.85
C SER A 103 16.08 -4.29 -0.89
N ASN A 104 15.15 -3.39 -1.17
CA ASN A 104 15.43 -1.97 -1.28
C ASN A 104 14.98 -1.19 -0.07
N VAL A 105 15.75 -0.16 0.27
CA VAL A 105 15.36 0.88 1.22
C VAL A 105 14.92 2.09 0.41
N TYR A 106 13.73 2.58 0.70
CA TYR A 106 13.15 3.70 -0.02
C TYR A 106 13.15 4.96 0.86
N SER A 107 13.24 6.11 0.21
CA SER A 107 13.16 7.41 0.88
C SER A 107 12.09 8.32 0.28
N SER A 108 11.25 7.80 -0.60
CA SER A 108 10.16 8.57 -1.18
C SER A 108 9.14 8.93 -0.11
N GLY A 109 8.81 10.21 0.01
CA GLY A 109 7.86 10.69 1.02
C GLY A 109 6.40 10.35 0.75
N ALA A 110 6.10 9.75 -0.39
CA ALA A 110 4.74 9.36 -0.75
C ALA A 110 4.74 8.14 -1.64
N LEU A 111 3.67 7.37 -1.57
CA LEU A 111 3.38 6.28 -2.47
C LEU A 111 2.05 6.58 -3.17
N TYR A 112 1.91 6.08 -4.38
CA TYR A 112 0.76 6.38 -5.23
C TYR A 112 0.03 5.10 -5.59
N LEU A 113 -1.30 5.13 -5.47
CA LEU A 113 -2.16 4.02 -5.89
C LEU A 113 -2.60 4.25 -7.33
N LYS A 114 -2.34 3.29 -8.19
CA LYS A 114 -2.84 3.29 -9.57
C LYS A 114 -3.97 2.28 -9.69
N VAL A 115 -5.06 2.70 -10.31
CA VAL A 115 -6.25 1.87 -10.52
C VAL A 115 -6.46 1.65 -12.00
N GLU A 116 -6.68 0.38 -12.38
CA GLU A 116 -7.07 -0.02 -13.72
C GLU A 116 -8.28 -0.95 -13.60
N ASN A 117 -9.13 -1.01 -14.61
CA ASN A 117 -10.40 -1.74 -14.55
C ASN A 117 -11.22 -1.32 -13.33
N PRO A 118 -11.68 -0.07 -13.29
CA PRO A 118 -12.32 0.48 -12.11
C PRO A 118 -13.62 -0.25 -11.74
N MET A 119 -13.93 -0.22 -10.44
CA MET A 119 -15.17 -0.71 -9.88
C MET A 119 -15.83 0.40 -9.08
N ASP A 120 -17.15 0.41 -9.03
CA ASP A 120 -17.88 1.40 -8.25
C ASP A 120 -17.84 1.03 -6.76
N ALA A 121 -16.72 1.32 -6.16
CA ALA A 121 -16.44 0.96 -4.77
C ALA A 121 -15.38 1.88 -4.17
N THR A 122 -15.34 1.89 -2.85
CA THR A 122 -14.24 2.47 -2.07
C THR A 122 -13.61 1.38 -1.20
N LEU A 123 -12.35 1.56 -0.84
CA LEU A 123 -11.67 0.64 0.06
C LEU A 123 -10.56 1.35 0.83
N ASP A 124 -10.06 0.67 1.85
CA ASP A 124 -8.90 1.14 2.61
C ASP A 124 -7.64 0.44 2.11
N VAL A 125 -6.56 1.21 2.08
CA VAL A 125 -5.24 0.74 1.66
C VAL A 125 -4.26 1.00 2.78
N ILE A 126 -3.52 -0.02 3.20
CA ILE A 126 -2.51 0.12 4.26
C ILE A 126 -1.23 -0.54 3.77
N VAL A 127 -0.15 0.22 3.73
CA VAL A 127 1.18 -0.30 3.39
C VAL A 127 1.95 -0.54 4.68
N TYR A 128 2.42 -1.75 4.87
CA TYR A 128 3.17 -2.17 6.05
C TYR A 128 4.64 -2.38 5.72
N GLY A 129 5.48 -2.10 6.69
CA GLY A 129 6.90 -2.34 6.55
C GLY A 129 7.66 -1.96 7.81
N ASP A 130 8.90 -1.53 7.62
CA ASP A 130 9.79 -1.13 8.70
C ASP A 130 10.38 0.24 8.38
N ILE A 131 10.49 1.09 9.41
CA ILE A 131 11.22 2.34 9.30
C ILE A 131 12.69 2.04 9.56
N VAL A 132 13.55 2.56 8.68
CA VAL A 132 14.99 2.41 8.81
C VAL A 132 15.56 3.71 9.33
N THR A 133 16.26 3.63 10.45
CA THR A 133 16.97 4.78 11.03
C THR A 133 18.46 4.61 10.76
N LEU A 134 19.03 5.57 10.09
CA LEU A 134 20.45 5.54 9.73
C LEU A 134 21.27 6.44 10.64
#